data_a79efc3129bf60160cb76864c645b29a
#
_entry.id   a79efc3129bf60160cb76864c645b29a
#
_cell.length_a   1.000
_cell.length_b   1.000
_cell.length_c   1.000
_cell.angle_alpha   90.00
_cell.angle_beta   90.00
_cell.angle_gamma   90.00
#
_symmetry.space_group_name_H-M   'P 1'
#
loop_
_entity.id
_entity.type
_entity.pdbx_description
1 polymer ?
#
loop_
_entity_poly.entity_id
_entity_poly.type
_entity_poly.pdbx_seq_one_letter_code
_entity_poly.pdbx_strand_id
1 'polypeptide(L)'
;MHRRRFLTASAYSMAATVLPLGYVEEMAERTAAARGGAAIGAAEITAVRDVVRLFAEMDERLGGQHGRAAFVQYLIADVAPLCKARFHNEDLRRQMLSVASSAAHLAGWKAYDSGEQGLAQRYYLQSFALAVESGEPGQDGFVMRTMSQQGMKLHRPEHCLDLAAGGLARAHDRVPAPAQALFHITHAHALAKTGQRRQAVAEIEAARAALDTGRGEQIPFWALAWGPPEATVVSRTAKVFEDLGDHKRAGQYYAHASASRPVGTYARIVALDLVAAAESQLKQGGIEEACTTWNRAMDHMDGVRSVRTRKAVNRMRSDLARFRSRGVRCAAELEERAVEFLAAA
;
A
#
# COMPACT_ATOMS: atom_id res chain seq x y z
N MET A 1 2.60 -6.75 -40.39
CA MET A 1 2.31 -6.18 -39.04
C MET A 1 2.90 -7.13 -37.99
N HIS A 2 3.95 -6.77 -37.27
CA HIS A 2 4.67 -7.71 -36.41
C HIS A 2 3.87 -8.06 -35.16
N ARG A 3 3.77 -9.36 -34.85
CA ARG A 3 3.08 -9.96 -33.68
C ARG A 3 3.43 -9.25 -32.35
N ARG A 4 4.65 -8.74 -32.21
CA ARG A 4 5.10 -7.94 -31.06
C ARG A 4 4.39 -6.58 -30.95
N ARG A 5 4.08 -5.89 -32.05
CA ARG A 5 3.31 -4.63 -32.05
C ARG A 5 1.85 -4.82 -31.70
N PHE A 6 1.27 -5.96 -32.07
CA PHE A 6 -0.10 -6.29 -31.71
C PHE A 6 -0.26 -6.60 -30.22
N LEU A 7 0.71 -7.31 -29.60
CA LEU A 7 0.67 -7.61 -28.17
C LEU A 7 0.95 -6.36 -27.30
N THR A 8 1.79 -5.45 -27.76
CA THR A 8 1.99 -4.15 -27.08
C THR A 8 0.73 -3.30 -27.21
N ALA A 9 0.09 -3.24 -28.36
CA ALA A 9 -1.15 -2.50 -28.57
C ALA A 9 -2.33 -3.09 -27.75
N SER A 10 -2.39 -4.41 -27.55
CA SER A 10 -3.46 -5.04 -26.75
C SER A 10 -3.25 -4.88 -25.24
N ALA A 11 -2.00 -4.81 -24.74
CA ALA A 11 -1.72 -4.44 -23.34
C ALA A 11 -2.08 -2.97 -23.06
N TYR A 12 -1.86 -2.07 -24.02
CA TYR A 12 -2.31 -0.69 -23.98
C TYR A 12 -3.83 -0.54 -24.07
N SER A 13 -4.55 -1.45 -24.75
CA SER A 13 -5.99 -1.33 -24.91
C SER A 13 -6.78 -1.48 -23.61
N MET A 14 -6.27 -2.25 -22.63
CA MET A 14 -6.91 -2.32 -21.30
C MET A 14 -6.63 -1.07 -20.44
N ALA A 15 -5.48 -0.44 -20.59
CA ALA A 15 -5.21 0.87 -19.97
C ALA A 15 -5.97 2.00 -20.71
N ALA A 16 -6.15 1.88 -22.01
CA ALA A 16 -6.85 2.87 -22.86
C ALA A 16 -8.35 2.98 -22.56
N THR A 17 -8.99 1.98 -21.97
CA THR A 17 -10.38 2.09 -21.49
C THR A 17 -10.53 3.00 -20.27
N VAL A 18 -9.43 3.35 -19.63
CA VAL A 18 -9.39 4.18 -18.42
C VAL A 18 -8.69 5.52 -18.65
N LEU A 19 -7.80 5.60 -19.66
CA LEU A 19 -7.11 6.82 -20.06
C LEU A 19 -7.73 7.38 -21.36
N PRO A 20 -7.82 8.70 -21.55
CA PRO A 20 -8.13 9.29 -22.83
C PRO A 20 -7.18 8.77 -23.91
N LEU A 21 -7.69 8.23 -25.01
CA LEU A 21 -6.89 7.61 -26.07
C LEU A 21 -5.74 8.50 -26.58
N GLY A 22 -6.00 9.82 -26.73
CA GLY A 22 -4.99 10.78 -27.16
C GLY A 22 -3.79 10.87 -26.20
N TYR A 23 -3.99 10.72 -24.90
CA TYR A 23 -2.92 10.73 -23.90
C TYR A 23 -2.02 9.49 -24.03
N VAL A 24 -2.60 8.32 -24.32
CA VAL A 24 -1.86 7.07 -24.51
C VAL A 24 -1.03 7.10 -25.78
N GLU A 25 -1.56 7.66 -26.87
CA GLU A 25 -0.84 7.84 -28.14
C GLU A 25 0.33 8.79 -27.97
N GLU A 26 0.13 9.94 -27.35
CA GLU A 26 1.18 10.92 -27.07
C GLU A 26 2.30 10.34 -26.19
N MET A 27 1.95 9.55 -25.15
CA MET A 27 2.93 8.84 -24.34
C MET A 27 3.73 7.82 -25.14
N ALA A 28 3.07 7.05 -25.98
CA ALA A 28 3.73 6.03 -26.82
C ALA A 28 4.71 6.69 -27.81
N GLU A 29 4.33 7.81 -28.42
CA GLU A 29 5.19 8.60 -29.32
C GLU A 29 6.41 9.19 -28.59
N ARG A 30 6.21 9.78 -27.41
CA ARG A 30 7.29 10.34 -26.57
C ARG A 30 8.26 9.25 -26.11
N THR A 31 7.76 8.09 -25.68
CA THR A 31 8.60 6.95 -25.32
C THR A 31 9.39 6.43 -26.51
N ALA A 32 8.78 6.40 -27.70
CA ALA A 32 9.46 6.02 -28.95
C ALA A 32 10.57 7.05 -29.32
N ALA A 33 10.31 8.34 -29.18
CA ALA A 33 11.27 9.41 -29.44
C ALA A 33 12.46 9.33 -28.44
N ALA A 34 12.20 9.09 -27.17
CA ALA A 34 13.25 8.90 -26.15
C ALA A 34 14.14 7.67 -26.45
N ARG A 35 13.57 6.58 -26.95
CA ARG A 35 14.31 5.41 -27.47
C ARG A 35 15.14 5.74 -28.69
N GLY A 36 14.72 6.71 -29.51
CA GLY A 36 15.44 7.24 -30.67
C GLY A 36 16.57 8.20 -30.31
N GLY A 37 16.87 8.43 -29.00
CA GLY A 37 17.96 9.28 -28.52
C GLY A 37 17.57 10.73 -28.23
N ALA A 38 16.28 11.08 -28.26
CA ALA A 38 15.79 12.37 -27.81
C ALA A 38 16.03 12.54 -26.29
N ALA A 39 16.33 13.77 -25.86
CA ALA A 39 16.49 14.08 -24.44
C ALA A 39 15.12 14.14 -23.75
N ILE A 40 15.05 13.59 -22.54
CA ILE A 40 13.83 13.57 -21.71
C ILE A 40 13.65 14.92 -21.02
N GLY A 41 12.42 15.40 -21.03
CA GLY A 41 11.96 16.60 -20.35
C GLY A 41 10.97 16.33 -19.21
N ALA A 42 10.42 17.40 -18.67
CA ALA A 42 9.44 17.33 -17.57
C ALA A 42 8.12 16.64 -17.98
N ALA A 43 7.75 16.71 -19.26
CA ALA A 43 6.51 16.16 -19.76
C ALA A 43 6.47 14.62 -19.68
N GLU A 44 7.58 13.95 -20.04
CA GLU A 44 7.71 12.49 -19.95
C GLU A 44 7.63 12.04 -18.48
N ILE A 45 8.29 12.77 -17.57
CA ILE A 45 8.28 12.49 -16.13
C ILE A 45 6.87 12.63 -15.56
N THR A 46 6.15 13.69 -15.95
CA THR A 46 4.77 13.92 -15.54
C THR A 46 3.86 12.78 -16.02
N ALA A 47 4.02 12.37 -17.27
CA ALA A 47 3.24 11.27 -17.85
C ALA A 47 3.46 9.96 -17.08
N VAL A 48 4.70 9.62 -16.73
CA VAL A 48 5.00 8.42 -15.90
C VAL A 48 4.38 8.55 -14.52
N ARG A 49 4.47 9.73 -13.91
CA ARG A 49 3.86 10.01 -12.59
C ARG A 49 2.34 9.81 -12.60
N ASP A 50 1.67 10.27 -13.63
CA ASP A 50 0.21 10.14 -13.76
C ASP A 50 -0.23 8.69 -13.94
N VAL A 51 0.50 7.90 -14.73
CA VAL A 51 0.25 6.46 -14.87
C VAL A 51 0.47 5.74 -13.53
N VAL A 52 1.54 6.04 -12.81
CA VAL A 52 1.80 5.44 -11.49
C VAL A 52 0.67 5.78 -10.51
N ARG A 53 0.20 7.05 -10.51
CA ARG A 53 -0.94 7.48 -9.67
C ARG A 53 -2.20 6.70 -10.00
N LEU A 54 -2.55 6.60 -11.28
CA LEU A 54 -3.72 5.85 -11.73
C LEU A 54 -3.69 4.39 -11.26
N PHE A 55 -2.56 3.71 -11.46
CA PHE A 55 -2.42 2.31 -11.01
C PHE A 55 -2.43 2.16 -9.49
N ALA A 56 -1.97 3.17 -8.74
CA ALA A 56 -2.05 3.19 -7.28
C ALA A 56 -3.51 3.34 -6.80
N GLU A 57 -4.29 4.23 -7.41
CA GLU A 57 -5.72 4.40 -7.13
C GLU A 57 -6.54 3.14 -7.47
N MET A 58 -6.24 2.52 -8.61
CA MET A 58 -6.85 1.25 -8.99
C MET A 58 -6.49 0.13 -7.99
N ASP A 59 -5.26 0.10 -7.50
CA ASP A 59 -4.80 -0.88 -6.51
C ASP A 59 -5.57 -0.76 -5.20
N GLU A 60 -5.77 0.45 -4.69
CA GLU A 60 -6.52 0.67 -3.46
C GLU A 60 -7.99 0.27 -3.57
N ARG A 61 -8.60 0.50 -4.72
CA ARG A 61 -10.01 0.17 -4.98
C ARG A 61 -10.24 -1.29 -5.32
N LEU A 62 -9.41 -1.86 -6.21
CA LEU A 62 -9.66 -3.18 -6.84
C LEU A 62 -8.69 -4.28 -6.37
N GLY A 63 -7.70 -3.93 -5.56
CA GLY A 63 -6.68 -4.86 -5.05
C GLY A 63 -5.46 -5.02 -5.96
N GLY A 64 -4.38 -5.57 -5.38
CA GLY A 64 -3.06 -5.64 -6.02
C GLY A 64 -2.97 -6.54 -7.25
N GLN A 65 -3.85 -7.53 -7.36
CA GLN A 65 -3.88 -8.40 -8.54
C GLN A 65 -4.46 -7.72 -9.78
N HIS A 66 -5.31 -6.70 -9.57
CA HIS A 66 -5.95 -5.99 -10.67
C HIS A 66 -4.93 -5.17 -11.48
N GLY A 67 -4.89 -5.39 -12.80
CA GLY A 67 -3.99 -4.68 -13.72
C GLY A 67 -2.49 -4.89 -13.49
N ARG A 68 -2.07 -5.83 -12.64
CA ARG A 68 -0.66 -6.04 -12.28
C ARG A 68 0.21 -6.36 -13.48
N ALA A 69 -0.22 -7.26 -14.36
CA ALA A 69 0.55 -7.64 -15.54
C ALA A 69 0.76 -6.44 -16.49
N ALA A 70 -0.28 -5.63 -16.69
CA ALA A 70 -0.20 -4.41 -17.50
C ALA A 70 0.78 -3.40 -16.89
N PHE A 71 0.73 -3.22 -15.56
CA PHE A 71 1.66 -2.31 -14.87
C PHE A 71 3.11 -2.77 -14.96
N VAL A 72 3.37 -4.07 -14.74
CA VAL A 72 4.73 -4.63 -14.90
C VAL A 72 5.23 -4.48 -16.33
N GLN A 73 4.37 -4.72 -17.33
CA GLN A 73 4.72 -4.51 -18.72
C GLN A 73 5.07 -3.04 -19.02
N TYR A 74 4.32 -2.10 -18.45
CA TYR A 74 4.61 -0.66 -18.54
C TYR A 74 5.97 -0.32 -17.93
N LEU A 75 6.30 -0.87 -16.75
CA LEU A 75 7.61 -0.68 -16.13
C LEU A 75 8.76 -1.13 -17.03
N ILE A 76 8.62 -2.28 -17.67
CA ILE A 76 9.67 -2.88 -18.52
C ILE A 76 9.77 -2.15 -19.85
N ALA A 77 8.62 -1.86 -20.47
CA ALA A 77 8.59 -1.33 -21.83
C ALA A 77 8.80 0.17 -21.90
N ASP A 78 8.41 0.92 -20.89
CA ASP A 78 8.39 2.39 -20.93
C ASP A 78 9.29 3.01 -19.85
N VAL A 79 9.09 2.67 -18.57
CA VAL A 79 9.81 3.33 -17.47
C VAL A 79 11.30 3.01 -17.48
N ALA A 80 11.67 1.74 -17.64
CA ALA A 80 13.08 1.31 -17.58
C ALA A 80 13.95 1.91 -18.72
N PRO A 81 13.47 2.02 -19.98
CA PRO A 81 14.20 2.75 -21.01
C PRO A 81 14.36 4.24 -20.71
N LEU A 82 13.32 4.91 -20.16
CA LEU A 82 13.37 6.31 -19.79
C LEU A 82 14.44 6.61 -18.73
N CYS A 83 14.64 5.70 -17.76
CA CYS A 83 15.71 5.85 -16.76
C CYS A 83 17.13 5.84 -17.37
N LYS A 84 17.29 5.28 -18.57
CA LYS A 84 18.58 5.15 -19.26
C LYS A 84 18.77 6.18 -20.41
N ALA A 85 17.75 6.98 -20.66
CA ALA A 85 17.77 7.96 -21.74
C ALA A 85 18.66 9.18 -21.39
N ARG A 86 18.85 10.09 -22.36
CA ARG A 86 19.49 11.38 -22.11
C ARG A 86 18.49 12.31 -21.43
N PHE A 87 18.97 13.18 -20.57
CA PHE A 87 18.18 14.20 -19.89
C PHE A 87 18.71 15.58 -20.24
N HIS A 88 17.84 16.57 -20.24
CA HIS A 88 18.25 17.97 -20.46
C HIS A 88 19.13 18.51 -19.31
N ASN A 89 18.93 18.00 -18.09
CA ASN A 89 19.74 18.32 -16.92
C ASN A 89 19.65 17.21 -15.86
N GLU A 90 20.50 17.29 -14.84
CA GLU A 90 20.58 16.31 -13.76
C GLU A 90 19.32 16.32 -12.85
N ASP A 91 18.64 17.46 -12.70
CA ASP A 91 17.41 17.52 -11.89
C ASP A 91 16.27 16.70 -12.51
N LEU A 92 16.13 16.76 -13.83
CA LEU A 92 15.16 15.90 -14.54
C LEU A 92 15.52 14.42 -14.43
N ARG A 93 16.81 14.09 -14.48
CA ARG A 93 17.26 12.71 -14.23
C ARG A 93 16.87 12.24 -12.84
N ARG A 94 17.14 13.02 -11.80
CA ARG A 94 16.75 12.72 -10.42
C ARG A 94 15.25 12.54 -10.27
N GLN A 95 14.46 13.45 -10.83
CA GLN A 95 13.00 13.36 -10.82
C GLN A 95 12.50 12.07 -11.50
N MET A 96 13.07 11.69 -12.66
CA MET A 96 12.72 10.44 -13.34
C MET A 96 13.04 9.22 -12.47
N LEU A 97 14.20 9.18 -11.83
CA LEU A 97 14.60 8.09 -10.94
C LEU A 97 13.69 8.01 -9.70
N SER A 98 13.28 9.15 -9.15
CA SER A 98 12.31 9.20 -8.04
C SER A 98 10.94 8.62 -8.44
N VAL A 99 10.43 8.98 -9.61
CA VAL A 99 9.17 8.44 -10.12
C VAL A 99 9.29 6.95 -10.45
N ALA A 100 10.42 6.52 -11.02
CA ALA A 100 10.70 5.11 -11.29
C ALA A 100 10.82 4.29 -10.00
N SER A 101 11.41 4.87 -8.94
CA SER A 101 11.40 4.27 -7.61
C SER A 101 9.98 4.05 -7.09
N SER A 102 9.11 5.06 -7.22
CA SER A 102 7.70 4.96 -6.83
C SER A 102 6.97 3.89 -7.63
N ALA A 103 7.26 3.78 -8.92
CA ALA A 103 6.70 2.76 -9.79
C ALA A 103 7.15 1.34 -9.40
N ALA A 104 8.44 1.14 -9.13
CA ALA A 104 8.97 -0.14 -8.63
C ALA A 104 8.38 -0.49 -7.25
N HIS A 105 8.21 0.50 -6.37
CA HIS A 105 7.56 0.34 -5.07
C HIS A 105 6.10 -0.15 -5.21
N LEU A 106 5.32 0.45 -6.11
CA LEU A 106 3.96 0.02 -6.39
C LEU A 106 3.90 -1.41 -6.95
N ALA A 107 4.83 -1.79 -7.85
CA ALA A 107 4.94 -3.17 -8.32
C ALA A 107 5.23 -4.15 -7.19
N GLY A 108 6.10 -3.75 -6.26
CA GLY A 108 6.37 -4.50 -5.04
C GLY A 108 5.14 -4.66 -4.16
N TRP A 109 4.36 -3.60 -4.00
CA TRP A 109 3.11 -3.62 -3.24
C TRP A 109 2.06 -4.54 -3.89
N LYS A 110 1.88 -4.47 -5.21
CA LYS A 110 1.00 -5.37 -5.95
C LYS A 110 1.40 -6.84 -5.81
N ALA A 111 2.70 -7.12 -5.85
CA ALA A 111 3.23 -8.47 -5.61
C ALA A 111 2.98 -8.92 -4.15
N TYR A 112 3.18 -8.04 -3.17
CA TYR A 112 2.88 -8.30 -1.77
C TYR A 112 1.40 -8.62 -1.55
N ASP A 113 0.50 -7.82 -2.11
CA ASP A 113 -0.94 -8.03 -2.01
C ASP A 113 -1.41 -9.33 -2.70
N SER A 114 -0.68 -9.75 -3.73
CA SER A 114 -0.87 -11.03 -4.43
C SER A 114 -0.25 -12.23 -3.68
N GLY A 115 0.40 -12.01 -2.53
CA GLY A 115 1.03 -13.05 -1.73
C GLY A 115 2.44 -13.45 -2.16
N GLU A 116 3.01 -12.81 -3.19
CA GLU A 116 4.33 -13.11 -3.76
C GLU A 116 5.44 -12.35 -3.02
N GLN A 117 5.70 -12.76 -1.77
CA GLN A 117 6.58 -12.03 -0.85
C GLN A 117 8.00 -11.83 -1.36
N GLY A 118 8.61 -12.86 -1.96
CA GLY A 118 9.97 -12.78 -2.50
C GLY A 118 10.08 -11.85 -3.71
N LEU A 119 9.05 -11.82 -4.57
CA LEU A 119 9.00 -10.89 -5.68
C LEU A 119 8.79 -9.45 -5.20
N ALA A 120 7.94 -9.24 -4.20
CA ALA A 120 7.76 -7.94 -3.57
C ALA A 120 9.09 -7.37 -3.05
N GLN A 121 9.89 -8.19 -2.34
CA GLN A 121 11.20 -7.79 -1.84
C GLN A 121 12.15 -7.37 -2.96
N ARG A 122 12.18 -8.08 -4.09
CA ARG A 122 13.02 -7.71 -5.25
C ARG A 122 12.63 -6.34 -5.80
N TYR A 123 11.35 -6.06 -5.93
CA TYR A 123 10.87 -4.74 -6.36
C TYR A 123 11.20 -3.65 -5.35
N TYR A 124 11.09 -3.91 -4.04
CA TYR A 124 11.46 -2.94 -3.01
C TYR A 124 12.97 -2.66 -3.01
N LEU A 125 13.82 -3.67 -3.21
CA LEU A 125 15.26 -3.47 -3.35
C LEU A 125 15.59 -2.62 -4.59
N GLN A 126 14.94 -2.86 -5.71
CA GLN A 126 15.08 -2.04 -6.92
C GLN A 126 14.59 -0.60 -6.66
N SER A 127 13.45 -0.44 -6.03
CA SER A 127 12.92 0.87 -5.63
C SER A 127 13.89 1.61 -4.71
N PHE A 128 14.47 0.93 -3.72
CA PHE A 128 15.47 1.51 -2.82
C PHE A 128 16.70 2.01 -3.57
N ALA A 129 17.24 1.21 -4.48
CA ALA A 129 18.40 1.62 -5.29
C ALA A 129 18.11 2.88 -6.12
N LEU A 130 16.94 2.93 -6.77
CA LEU A 130 16.49 4.09 -7.54
C LEU A 130 16.26 5.33 -6.65
N ALA A 131 15.70 5.14 -5.44
CA ALA A 131 15.50 6.23 -4.49
C ALA A 131 16.81 6.82 -3.99
N VAL A 132 17.81 5.97 -3.69
CA VAL A 132 19.15 6.42 -3.31
C VAL A 132 19.80 7.20 -4.46
N GLU A 133 19.73 6.69 -5.69
CA GLU A 133 20.32 7.32 -6.87
C GLU A 133 19.62 8.65 -7.23
N SER A 134 18.30 8.75 -7.01
CA SER A 134 17.55 10.00 -7.23
C SER A 134 17.97 11.11 -6.26
N GLY A 135 18.39 10.75 -5.04
CA GLY A 135 18.67 11.70 -3.97
C GLY A 135 17.44 12.42 -3.42
N GLU A 136 16.22 11.97 -3.77
CA GLU A 136 14.97 12.54 -3.28
C GLU A 136 14.86 12.37 -1.76
N PRO A 137 14.70 13.46 -0.98
CA PRO A 137 14.74 13.41 0.47
C PRO A 137 13.71 12.45 1.07
N GLY A 138 14.18 11.47 1.87
CA GLY A 138 13.34 10.53 2.61
C GLY A 138 12.68 9.41 1.80
N GLN A 139 12.78 9.41 0.47
CA GLN A 139 12.16 8.38 -0.36
C GLN A 139 12.78 6.98 -0.13
N ASP A 140 14.09 6.91 0.00
CA ASP A 140 14.82 5.68 0.35
C ASP A 140 14.40 5.16 1.73
N GLY A 141 14.25 6.05 2.71
CA GLY A 141 13.68 5.74 4.02
C GLY A 141 12.26 5.19 3.92
N PHE A 142 11.43 5.72 3.01
CA PHE A 142 10.06 5.24 2.80
C PHE A 142 10.02 3.81 2.28
N VAL A 143 10.94 3.42 1.43
CA VAL A 143 11.08 2.03 0.99
C VAL A 143 11.49 1.13 2.17
N MET A 144 12.45 1.55 3.01
CA MET A 144 12.82 0.83 4.24
C MET A 144 11.63 0.65 5.18
N ARG A 145 10.82 1.70 5.37
CA ARG A 145 9.56 1.65 6.10
C ARG A 145 8.62 0.56 5.57
N THR A 146 8.48 0.45 4.26
CA THR A 146 7.63 -0.57 3.62
C THR A 146 8.19 -1.97 3.79
N MET A 147 9.49 -2.14 3.67
CA MET A 147 10.17 -3.43 3.93
C MET A 147 10.01 -3.86 5.40
N SER A 148 10.09 -2.91 6.34
CA SER A 148 9.78 -3.16 7.75
C SER A 148 8.36 -3.70 7.92
N GLN A 149 7.35 -3.06 7.29
CA GLN A 149 5.96 -3.50 7.37
C GLN A 149 5.73 -4.90 6.78
N GLN A 150 6.41 -5.24 5.70
CA GLN A 150 6.38 -6.58 5.13
C GLN A 150 7.03 -7.60 6.08
N GLY A 151 8.20 -7.29 6.60
CA GLY A 151 8.96 -8.17 7.48
C GLY A 151 8.22 -8.49 8.78
N MET A 152 7.46 -7.53 9.34
CA MET A 152 6.58 -7.79 10.50
C MET A 152 5.54 -8.89 10.22
N LYS A 153 5.08 -9.01 8.97
CA LYS A 153 4.18 -10.09 8.53
C LYS A 153 4.91 -11.43 8.32
N LEU A 154 6.21 -11.38 8.11
CA LEU A 154 7.09 -12.56 7.94
C LEU A 154 7.76 -12.99 9.24
N HIS A 155 7.32 -12.49 10.39
CA HIS A 155 7.82 -12.83 11.73
C HIS A 155 9.34 -12.61 11.92
N ARG A 156 9.83 -11.44 11.47
CA ARG A 156 11.21 -10.97 11.66
C ARG A 156 11.25 -9.62 12.39
N PRO A 157 10.77 -9.55 13.67
CA PRO A 157 10.51 -8.28 14.34
C PRO A 157 11.75 -7.43 14.57
N GLU A 158 12.89 -8.04 14.94
CA GLU A 158 14.14 -7.32 15.20
C GLU A 158 14.66 -6.63 13.93
N HIS A 159 14.78 -7.38 12.83
CA HIS A 159 15.16 -6.79 11.54
C HIS A 159 14.19 -5.69 11.06
N CYS A 160 12.91 -5.82 11.39
CA CYS A 160 11.92 -4.81 11.07
C CYS A 160 12.11 -3.54 11.89
N LEU A 161 12.55 -3.66 13.14
CA LEU A 161 12.89 -2.51 13.98
C LEU A 161 14.07 -1.74 13.38
N ASP A 162 15.14 -2.41 12.98
CA ASP A 162 16.30 -1.79 12.34
C ASP A 162 15.90 -1.03 11.06
N LEU A 163 15.06 -1.66 10.21
CA LEU A 163 14.54 -1.03 8.99
C LEU A 163 13.66 0.19 9.30
N ALA A 164 12.79 0.10 10.31
CA ALA A 164 11.92 1.22 10.69
C ALA A 164 12.73 2.38 11.27
N ALA A 165 13.67 2.11 12.16
CA ALA A 165 14.56 3.11 12.75
C ALA A 165 15.46 3.77 11.68
N GLY A 166 16.05 2.96 10.79
CA GLY A 166 16.85 3.46 9.68
C GLY A 166 16.05 4.32 8.70
N GLY A 167 14.80 3.95 8.42
CA GLY A 167 13.88 4.75 7.61
C GLY A 167 13.54 6.09 8.25
N LEU A 168 13.23 6.09 9.56
CA LEU A 168 12.95 7.30 10.32
C LEU A 168 14.16 8.25 10.33
N ALA A 169 15.36 7.73 10.59
CA ALA A 169 16.59 8.54 10.59
C ALA A 169 16.88 9.20 9.24
N ARG A 170 16.54 8.55 8.12
CA ARG A 170 16.70 9.11 6.75
C ARG A 170 15.68 10.19 6.43
N ALA A 171 14.51 10.14 7.06
CA ALA A 171 13.44 11.11 6.86
C ALA A 171 13.55 12.33 7.80
N HIS A 172 14.22 12.19 8.94
CA HIS A 172 14.29 13.22 9.97
C HIS A 172 14.77 14.57 9.40
N ASP A 173 13.98 15.63 9.63
CA ASP A 173 14.21 17.01 9.16
C ASP A 173 14.38 17.15 7.62
N ARG A 174 14.03 16.13 6.85
CA ARG A 174 14.19 16.12 5.40
C ARG A 174 12.88 15.99 4.62
N VAL A 175 11.79 15.69 5.31
CA VAL A 175 10.47 15.50 4.71
C VAL A 175 9.41 16.35 5.44
N PRO A 176 8.30 16.70 4.77
CA PRO A 176 7.19 17.39 5.41
C PRO A 176 6.64 16.61 6.61
N ALA A 177 6.14 17.31 7.62
CA ALA A 177 5.74 16.71 8.88
C ALA A 177 4.66 15.60 8.72
N PRO A 178 3.64 15.71 7.83
CA PRO A 178 2.70 14.60 7.62
C PRO A 178 3.37 13.34 7.05
N ALA A 179 4.40 13.48 6.22
CA ALA A 179 5.18 12.34 5.74
C ALA A 179 6.02 11.75 6.88
N GLN A 180 6.61 12.60 7.75
CA GLN A 180 7.37 12.15 8.92
C GLN A 180 6.50 11.33 9.88
N ALA A 181 5.23 11.67 10.06
CA ALA A 181 4.28 10.91 10.87
C ALA A 181 4.18 9.44 10.43
N LEU A 182 4.30 9.16 9.13
CA LEU A 182 4.28 7.79 8.58
C LEU A 182 5.49 6.96 9.04
N PHE A 183 6.64 7.59 9.23
CA PHE A 183 7.84 6.92 9.75
C PHE A 183 7.71 6.66 11.25
N HIS A 184 7.32 7.64 12.04
CA HIS A 184 7.07 7.48 13.47
C HIS A 184 6.10 6.35 13.76
N ILE A 185 4.95 6.31 13.09
CA ILE A 185 3.95 5.27 13.35
C ILE A 185 4.41 3.87 12.91
N THR A 186 5.29 3.78 11.91
CA THR A 186 5.87 2.48 11.53
C THR A 186 6.91 2.02 12.54
N HIS A 187 7.73 2.94 13.06
CA HIS A 187 8.68 2.68 14.13
C HIS A 187 7.96 2.26 15.42
N ALA A 188 6.87 2.96 15.79
CA ALA A 188 5.98 2.57 16.88
C ALA A 188 5.50 1.11 16.77
N HIS A 189 5.09 0.71 15.56
CA HIS A 189 4.62 -0.66 15.32
C HIS A 189 5.76 -1.69 15.47
N ALA A 190 6.95 -1.40 14.97
CA ALA A 190 8.11 -2.28 15.13
C ALA A 190 8.56 -2.40 16.59
N LEU A 191 8.54 -1.31 17.35
CA LEU A 191 8.80 -1.29 18.78
C LEU A 191 7.77 -2.13 19.58
N ALA A 192 6.49 -2.05 19.23
CA ALA A 192 5.46 -2.87 19.85
C ALA A 192 5.69 -4.36 19.60
N LYS A 193 6.07 -4.75 18.37
CA LYS A 193 6.41 -6.12 17.99
C LYS A 193 7.61 -6.69 18.76
N THR A 194 8.51 -5.84 19.20
CA THR A 194 9.67 -6.22 20.04
C THR A 194 9.44 -5.99 21.53
N GLY A 195 8.19 -5.73 21.95
CA GLY A 195 7.80 -5.58 23.35
C GLY A 195 8.17 -4.25 24.02
N GLN A 196 8.66 -3.28 23.26
CA GLN A 196 9.13 -1.99 23.74
C GLN A 196 7.97 -0.98 23.92
N ARG A 197 7.03 -1.29 24.83
CA ARG A 197 5.76 -0.57 25.04
C ARG A 197 5.92 0.94 25.20
N ARG A 198 6.83 1.40 26.08
CA ARG A 198 6.97 2.84 26.37
C ARG A 198 7.41 3.63 25.15
N GLN A 199 8.40 3.10 24.42
CA GLN A 199 8.91 3.72 23.20
C GLN A 199 7.84 3.70 22.09
N ALA A 200 7.11 2.58 21.94
CA ALA A 200 6.02 2.49 20.97
C ALA A 200 4.95 3.57 21.21
N VAL A 201 4.56 3.82 22.47
CA VAL A 201 3.57 4.86 22.79
C VAL A 201 4.15 6.26 22.53
N ALA A 202 5.42 6.53 22.88
CA ALA A 202 6.06 7.81 22.58
C ALA A 202 6.10 8.09 21.07
N GLU A 203 6.38 7.09 20.25
CA GLU A 203 6.37 7.22 18.78
C GLU A 203 4.95 7.45 18.20
N ILE A 204 3.89 6.92 18.82
CA ILE A 204 2.50 7.27 18.45
C ILE A 204 2.26 8.76 18.69
N GLU A 205 2.67 9.29 19.84
CA GLU A 205 2.49 10.71 20.14
C GLU A 205 3.34 11.60 19.22
N ALA A 206 4.57 11.18 18.88
CA ALA A 206 5.38 11.88 17.88
C ALA A 206 4.71 11.90 16.49
N ALA A 207 4.10 10.77 16.06
CA ALA A 207 3.36 10.72 14.81
C ALA A 207 2.17 11.68 14.80
N ARG A 208 1.44 11.80 15.92
CA ARG A 208 0.30 12.73 16.06
C ARG A 208 0.76 14.18 16.04
N ALA A 209 1.79 14.50 16.81
CA ALA A 209 2.36 15.84 16.84
C ALA A 209 2.83 16.29 15.44
N ALA A 210 3.44 15.41 14.68
CA ALA A 210 3.84 15.68 13.30
C ALA A 210 2.64 15.97 12.39
N LEU A 211 1.53 15.24 12.52
CA LEU A 211 0.29 15.53 11.77
C LEU A 211 -0.32 16.88 12.14
N ASP A 212 -0.33 17.22 13.43
CA ASP A 212 -0.88 18.48 13.92
C ASP A 212 -0.03 19.69 13.47
N THR A 213 1.29 19.55 13.52
CA THR A 213 2.24 20.59 13.10
C THR A 213 2.21 20.81 11.59
N GLY A 214 2.14 19.74 10.80
CA GLY A 214 2.18 19.78 9.33
C GLY A 214 0.82 19.93 8.68
N ARG A 215 -0.20 20.41 9.40
CA ARG A 215 -1.55 20.54 8.85
C ARG A 215 -1.59 21.47 7.64
N GLY A 216 -1.92 20.93 6.47
CA GLY A 216 -1.96 21.66 5.20
C GLY A 216 -0.66 21.60 4.38
N GLU A 217 0.41 21.00 4.89
CA GLU A 217 1.62 20.75 4.10
C GLU A 217 1.38 19.74 2.98
N GLN A 218 2.03 19.97 1.84
CA GLN A 218 1.97 19.03 0.72
C GLN A 218 2.82 17.78 1.01
N ILE A 219 2.23 16.64 0.72
CA ILE A 219 2.90 15.35 0.88
C ILE A 219 3.64 15.02 -0.41
N PRO A 220 4.91 14.54 -0.33
CA PRO A 220 5.65 14.10 -1.50
C PRO A 220 4.90 13.01 -2.27
N PHE A 221 5.03 13.03 -3.61
CA PHE A 221 4.37 12.05 -4.48
C PHE A 221 4.61 10.60 -4.06
N TRP A 222 5.83 10.26 -3.64
CA TRP A 222 6.19 8.91 -3.21
C TRP A 222 5.49 8.48 -1.91
N ALA A 223 5.02 9.40 -1.07
CA ALA A 223 4.33 9.11 0.18
C ALA A 223 2.80 8.92 0.03
N LEU A 224 2.22 9.29 -1.10
CA LEU A 224 0.79 9.18 -1.38
C LEU A 224 0.29 7.76 -1.66
N ALA A 225 1.20 6.81 -1.82
CA ALA A 225 0.86 5.42 -2.22
C ALA A 225 -0.02 4.64 -1.20
N TRP A 226 -0.30 5.20 -0.03
CA TRP A 226 -0.99 4.48 1.08
C TRP A 226 -2.24 5.20 1.60
N GLY A 227 -2.74 6.18 0.88
CA GLY A 227 -3.84 7.03 1.32
C GLY A 227 -3.42 8.14 2.28
N PRO A 228 -4.40 8.88 2.86
CA PRO A 228 -4.11 10.00 3.75
C PRO A 228 -3.25 9.59 4.94
N PRO A 229 -2.21 10.38 5.29
CA PRO A 229 -1.35 10.09 6.44
C PRO A 229 -2.11 9.90 7.73
N GLU A 230 -3.12 10.74 7.99
CA GLU A 230 -3.95 10.70 9.19
C GLU A 230 -4.63 9.33 9.34
N ALA A 231 -5.32 8.87 8.29
CA ALA A 231 -5.98 7.56 8.30
C ALA A 231 -4.98 6.41 8.45
N THR A 232 -3.78 6.56 7.87
CA THR A 232 -2.71 5.57 7.99
C THR A 232 -2.14 5.52 9.41
N VAL A 233 -1.92 6.68 10.05
CA VAL A 233 -1.47 6.76 11.44
C VAL A 233 -2.50 6.14 12.37
N VAL A 234 -3.80 6.45 12.22
CA VAL A 234 -4.89 5.86 13.01
C VAL A 234 -4.92 4.34 12.87
N SER A 235 -4.90 3.80 11.64
CA SER A 235 -4.90 2.36 11.39
C SER A 235 -3.67 1.66 11.97
N ARG A 236 -2.50 2.28 11.90
CA ARG A 236 -1.27 1.72 12.46
C ARG A 236 -1.23 1.82 13.98
N THR A 237 -1.79 2.88 14.58
CA THR A 237 -1.98 2.99 16.03
C THR A 237 -2.81 1.82 16.57
N ALA A 238 -3.86 1.42 15.83
CA ALA A 238 -4.63 0.22 16.18
C ALA A 238 -3.74 -1.03 16.25
N LYS A 239 -2.85 -1.23 15.25
CA LYS A 239 -1.92 -2.37 15.23
C LYS A 239 -0.92 -2.36 16.38
N VAL A 240 -0.45 -1.18 16.76
CA VAL A 240 0.43 -1.03 17.94
C VAL A 240 -0.29 -1.50 19.20
N PHE A 241 -1.52 -1.05 19.44
CA PHE A 241 -2.29 -1.48 20.61
C PHE A 241 -2.67 -2.96 20.56
N GLU A 242 -2.96 -3.51 19.37
CA GLU A 242 -3.21 -4.93 19.19
C GLU A 242 -1.99 -5.77 19.61
N ASP A 243 -0.79 -5.41 19.16
CA ASP A 243 0.46 -6.10 19.50
C ASP A 243 0.85 -5.94 20.99
N LEU A 244 0.44 -4.81 21.60
CA LEU A 244 0.60 -4.58 23.03
C LEU A 244 -0.48 -5.27 23.89
N GLY A 245 -1.44 -5.99 23.28
CA GLY A 245 -2.51 -6.72 23.97
C GLY A 245 -3.69 -5.84 24.41
N ASP A 246 -3.72 -4.56 24.06
CA ASP A 246 -4.84 -3.65 24.38
C ASP A 246 -5.91 -3.73 23.27
N HIS A 247 -6.67 -4.82 23.27
CA HIS A 247 -7.68 -5.07 22.24
C HIS A 247 -8.84 -4.06 22.26
N LYS A 248 -9.11 -3.42 23.40
CA LYS A 248 -10.14 -2.39 23.51
C LYS A 248 -9.74 -1.15 22.70
N ARG A 249 -8.55 -0.62 22.94
CA ARG A 249 -8.03 0.51 22.16
C ARG A 249 -7.83 0.14 20.69
N ALA A 250 -7.29 -1.05 20.42
CA ALA A 250 -7.11 -1.52 19.04
C ALA A 250 -8.42 -1.48 18.26
N GLY A 251 -9.52 -2.04 18.81
CA GLY A 251 -10.83 -2.02 18.19
C GLY A 251 -11.36 -0.61 17.92
N GLN A 252 -11.22 0.31 18.88
CA GLN A 252 -11.62 1.71 18.72
C GLN A 252 -10.86 2.41 17.58
N TYR A 253 -9.53 2.23 17.51
CA TYR A 253 -8.72 2.81 16.45
C TYR A 253 -8.98 2.20 15.07
N TYR A 254 -9.24 0.90 14.97
CA TYR A 254 -9.63 0.26 13.71
C TYR A 254 -10.98 0.77 13.20
N ALA A 255 -11.97 0.90 14.09
CA ALA A 255 -13.27 1.47 13.74
C ALA A 255 -13.14 2.92 13.25
N HIS A 256 -12.34 3.73 13.94
CA HIS A 256 -12.05 5.10 13.51
C HIS A 256 -11.33 5.12 12.14
N ALA A 257 -10.31 4.28 11.93
CA ALA A 257 -9.57 4.21 10.67
C ALA A 257 -10.47 3.83 9.48
N SER A 258 -11.38 2.87 9.68
CA SER A 258 -12.33 2.48 8.64
C SER A 258 -13.31 3.61 8.27
N ALA A 259 -13.73 4.41 9.25
CA ALA A 259 -14.65 5.53 9.05
C ALA A 259 -13.98 6.77 8.44
N SER A 260 -12.65 6.92 8.58
CA SER A 260 -11.91 8.10 8.11
C SER A 260 -11.46 8.03 6.65
N ARG A 261 -11.72 6.94 5.95
CA ARG A 261 -11.36 6.78 4.53
C ARG A 261 -12.58 6.81 3.62
N PRO A 262 -12.50 7.50 2.46
CA PRO A 262 -13.53 7.39 1.43
C PRO A 262 -13.66 5.94 0.93
N VAL A 263 -14.83 5.34 1.13
CA VAL A 263 -15.10 3.92 0.85
C VAL A 263 -14.84 3.58 -0.62
N GLY A 264 -15.27 4.41 -1.56
CA GLY A 264 -15.12 4.15 -2.99
C GLY A 264 -13.67 4.07 -3.46
N THR A 265 -12.72 4.67 -2.73
CA THR A 265 -11.30 4.67 -3.09
C THR A 265 -10.50 3.61 -2.34
N TYR A 266 -10.80 3.38 -1.06
CA TYR A 266 -9.97 2.56 -0.17
C TYR A 266 -10.67 1.28 0.30
N ALA A 267 -11.51 0.67 -0.54
CA ALA A 267 -12.35 -0.49 -0.20
C ALA A 267 -11.55 -1.63 0.47
N ARG A 268 -10.41 -2.01 -0.10
CA ARG A 268 -9.54 -3.06 0.44
C ARG A 268 -9.05 -2.75 1.86
N ILE A 269 -8.57 -1.53 2.11
CA ILE A 269 -7.99 -1.17 3.41
C ILE A 269 -9.09 -1.00 4.44
N VAL A 270 -10.22 -0.40 4.08
CA VAL A 270 -11.41 -0.31 4.94
C VAL A 270 -11.88 -1.72 5.35
N ALA A 271 -11.99 -2.65 4.41
CA ALA A 271 -12.35 -4.03 4.71
C ALA A 271 -11.38 -4.69 5.71
N LEU A 272 -10.07 -4.53 5.52
CA LEU A 272 -9.05 -5.11 6.40
C LEU A 272 -9.02 -4.45 7.80
N ASP A 273 -9.30 -3.15 7.92
CA ASP A 273 -9.41 -2.47 9.19
C ASP A 273 -10.69 -2.93 9.94
N LEU A 274 -11.81 -3.13 9.23
CA LEU A 274 -13.04 -3.71 9.80
C LEU A 274 -12.83 -5.16 10.26
N VAL A 275 -12.14 -6.00 9.49
CA VAL A 275 -11.76 -7.35 9.93
C VAL A 275 -11.00 -7.31 11.24
N ALA A 276 -9.98 -6.44 11.35
CA ALA A 276 -9.19 -6.32 12.55
C ALA A 276 -9.99 -5.75 13.74
N ALA A 277 -10.95 -4.85 13.50
CA ALA A 277 -11.90 -4.39 14.51
C ALA A 277 -12.75 -5.55 15.04
N ALA A 278 -13.32 -6.37 14.16
CA ALA A 278 -14.10 -7.54 14.52
C ALA A 278 -13.29 -8.59 15.30
N GLU A 279 -12.06 -8.86 14.88
CA GLU A 279 -11.13 -9.73 15.63
C GLU A 279 -10.88 -9.19 17.05
N SER A 280 -10.76 -7.86 17.20
CA SER A 280 -10.61 -7.22 18.52
C SER A 280 -11.86 -7.31 19.37
N GLN A 281 -13.05 -7.15 18.78
CA GLN A 281 -14.36 -7.35 19.45
C GLN A 281 -14.53 -8.79 19.92
N LEU A 282 -14.15 -9.75 19.05
CA LEU A 282 -14.19 -11.18 19.40
C LEU A 282 -13.29 -11.51 20.60
N LYS A 283 -12.09 -10.93 20.66
CA LYS A 283 -11.16 -11.10 21.81
C LYS A 283 -11.70 -10.49 23.09
N GLN A 284 -12.62 -9.55 23.01
CA GLN A 284 -13.33 -8.95 24.13
C GLN A 284 -14.63 -9.73 24.51
N GLY A 285 -14.97 -10.80 23.77
CA GLY A 285 -16.13 -11.66 24.00
C GLY A 285 -17.40 -11.25 23.24
N GLY A 286 -17.37 -10.18 22.43
CA GLY A 286 -18.54 -9.68 21.69
C GLY A 286 -18.71 -10.39 20.35
N ILE A 287 -19.28 -11.60 20.35
CA ILE A 287 -19.44 -12.39 19.11
C ILE A 287 -20.47 -11.76 18.14
N GLU A 288 -21.59 -11.27 18.61
CA GLU A 288 -22.61 -10.66 17.77
C GLU A 288 -22.11 -9.38 17.12
N GLU A 289 -21.42 -8.54 17.90
CA GLU A 289 -20.80 -7.31 17.39
C GLU A 289 -19.71 -7.62 16.36
N ALA A 290 -18.86 -8.63 16.62
CA ALA A 290 -17.85 -9.10 15.70
C ALA A 290 -18.45 -9.60 14.37
N CYS A 291 -19.53 -10.41 14.43
CA CYS A 291 -20.22 -10.86 13.23
C CYS A 291 -20.81 -9.71 12.42
N THR A 292 -21.40 -8.72 13.08
CA THR A 292 -21.91 -7.51 12.41
C THR A 292 -20.80 -6.75 11.70
N THR A 293 -19.67 -6.58 12.38
CA THR A 293 -18.52 -5.86 11.82
C THR A 293 -17.86 -6.63 10.66
N TRP A 294 -17.74 -7.96 10.77
CA TRP A 294 -17.25 -8.79 9.67
C TRP A 294 -18.17 -8.78 8.44
N ASN A 295 -19.50 -8.75 8.63
CA ASN A 295 -20.44 -8.61 7.52
C ASN A 295 -20.18 -7.30 6.75
N ARG A 296 -20.02 -6.18 7.47
CA ARG A 296 -19.65 -4.91 6.85
C ARG A 296 -18.28 -4.97 6.13
N ALA A 297 -17.31 -5.67 6.70
CA ALA A 297 -16.02 -5.88 6.05
C ALA A 297 -16.19 -6.61 4.69
N MET A 298 -17.03 -7.63 4.64
CA MET A 298 -17.29 -8.39 3.41
C MET A 298 -18.00 -7.55 2.35
N ASP A 299 -18.89 -6.60 2.74
CA ASP A 299 -19.50 -5.65 1.80
C ASP A 299 -18.44 -4.83 1.04
N HIS A 300 -17.33 -4.48 1.72
CA HIS A 300 -16.22 -3.74 1.11
C HIS A 300 -15.23 -4.62 0.33
N MET A 301 -15.34 -5.95 0.41
CA MET A 301 -14.49 -6.89 -0.33
C MET A 301 -15.04 -7.23 -1.71
N ASP A 302 -16.27 -6.86 -2.01
CA ASP A 302 -16.86 -7.13 -3.31
C ASP A 302 -16.07 -6.47 -4.45
N GLY A 303 -15.74 -7.25 -5.48
CA GLY A 303 -14.90 -6.82 -6.59
C GLY A 303 -13.41 -6.60 -6.27
N VAL A 304 -12.97 -6.79 -5.02
CA VAL A 304 -11.55 -6.61 -4.60
C VAL A 304 -10.74 -7.89 -4.84
N ARG A 305 -9.79 -7.84 -5.76
CA ARG A 305 -8.87 -8.94 -6.07
C ARG A 305 -7.59 -8.85 -5.23
N SER A 306 -7.64 -9.42 -4.03
CA SER A 306 -6.52 -9.40 -3.06
C SER A 306 -6.41 -10.73 -2.33
N VAL A 307 -5.21 -11.31 -2.29
CA VAL A 307 -4.94 -12.50 -1.47
C VAL A 307 -5.07 -12.20 0.03
N ARG A 308 -4.87 -10.93 0.42
CA ARG A 308 -4.99 -10.52 1.82
C ARG A 308 -6.44 -10.56 2.31
N THR A 309 -7.40 -10.12 1.50
CA THR A 309 -8.83 -10.20 1.83
C THR A 309 -9.29 -11.65 1.91
N ARG A 310 -8.90 -12.50 0.96
CA ARG A 310 -9.20 -13.94 1.00
C ARG A 310 -8.63 -14.62 2.25
N LYS A 311 -7.38 -14.32 2.62
CA LYS A 311 -6.78 -14.82 3.87
C LYS A 311 -7.51 -14.34 5.12
N ALA A 312 -7.99 -13.10 5.12
CA ALA A 312 -8.78 -12.54 6.21
C ALA A 312 -10.12 -13.28 6.39
N VAL A 313 -10.82 -13.56 5.28
CA VAL A 313 -12.08 -14.35 5.32
C VAL A 313 -11.82 -15.78 5.78
N ASN A 314 -10.76 -16.44 5.31
CA ASN A 314 -10.42 -17.79 5.81
C ASN A 314 -10.10 -17.81 7.31
N ARG A 315 -9.42 -16.78 7.84
CA ARG A 315 -9.12 -16.66 9.26
C ARG A 315 -10.41 -16.43 10.07
N MET A 316 -11.28 -15.53 9.62
CA MET A 316 -12.61 -15.32 10.20
C MET A 316 -13.38 -16.63 10.32
N ARG A 317 -13.42 -17.47 9.26
CA ARG A 317 -14.06 -18.79 9.29
C ARG A 317 -13.49 -19.69 10.38
N SER A 318 -12.17 -19.69 10.56
CA SER A 318 -11.49 -20.46 11.61
C SER A 318 -11.87 -19.95 13.00
N ASP A 319 -11.95 -18.63 13.20
CA ASP A 319 -12.33 -18.02 14.46
C ASP A 319 -13.80 -18.28 14.82
N LEU A 320 -14.69 -18.35 13.81
CA LEU A 320 -16.11 -18.64 13.99
C LEU A 320 -16.43 -20.11 14.26
N ALA A 321 -15.54 -21.03 13.91
CA ALA A 321 -15.80 -22.48 13.96
C ALA A 321 -16.34 -22.95 15.34
N ARG A 322 -15.74 -22.47 16.44
CA ARG A 322 -16.13 -22.80 17.80
C ARG A 322 -17.52 -22.26 18.19
N PHE A 323 -17.97 -21.17 17.58
CA PHE A 323 -19.28 -20.56 17.85
C PHE A 323 -20.37 -21.24 17.03
N ARG A 324 -20.08 -21.63 15.80
CA ARG A 324 -20.98 -22.44 14.96
C ARG A 324 -21.31 -23.77 15.61
N SER A 325 -20.30 -24.46 16.18
CA SER A 325 -20.52 -25.75 16.88
C SER A 325 -21.39 -25.61 18.13
N ARG A 326 -21.54 -24.39 18.66
CA ARG A 326 -22.42 -24.07 19.81
C ARG A 326 -23.80 -23.53 19.39
N GLY A 327 -24.09 -23.50 18.08
CA GLY A 327 -25.38 -23.04 17.57
C GLY A 327 -25.57 -21.52 17.53
N VAL A 328 -24.46 -20.74 17.55
CA VAL A 328 -24.56 -19.28 17.44
C VAL A 328 -24.95 -18.90 16.01
N ARG A 329 -26.17 -18.38 15.86
CA ARG A 329 -26.83 -18.14 14.57
C ARG A 329 -26.03 -17.18 13.66
N CYS A 330 -25.60 -16.02 14.18
CA CYS A 330 -24.83 -15.05 13.39
C CYS A 330 -23.50 -15.62 12.84
N ALA A 331 -22.89 -16.56 13.57
CA ALA A 331 -21.68 -17.24 13.11
C ALA A 331 -21.94 -18.23 11.98
N ALA A 332 -23.12 -18.88 11.97
CA ALA A 332 -23.52 -19.78 10.89
C ALA A 332 -23.86 -19.00 9.60
N GLU A 333 -24.64 -17.93 9.71
CA GLU A 333 -25.02 -17.06 8.58
C GLU A 333 -23.76 -16.42 7.92
N LEU A 334 -22.79 -15.98 8.73
CA LEU A 334 -21.57 -15.39 8.23
C LEU A 334 -20.65 -16.43 7.57
N GLU A 335 -20.67 -17.69 8.03
CA GLU A 335 -19.93 -18.78 7.38
C GLU A 335 -20.49 -19.07 5.98
N GLU A 336 -21.81 -19.14 5.80
CA GLU A 336 -22.44 -19.33 4.49
C GLU A 336 -21.99 -18.26 3.51
N ARG A 337 -22.06 -17.01 3.92
CA ARG A 337 -21.59 -15.86 3.12
C ARG A 337 -20.09 -15.95 2.79
N ALA A 338 -19.27 -16.39 3.74
CA ALA A 338 -17.83 -16.54 3.53
C ALA A 338 -17.50 -17.65 2.50
N VAL A 339 -18.27 -18.74 2.51
CA VAL A 339 -18.13 -19.81 1.50
C VAL A 339 -18.46 -19.30 0.10
N GLU A 340 -19.57 -18.57 -0.05
CA GLU A 340 -19.95 -17.94 -1.33
C GLU A 340 -18.89 -16.98 -1.83
N PHE A 341 -18.38 -16.08 -0.98
CA PHE A 341 -17.32 -15.15 -1.34
C PHE A 341 -16.05 -15.87 -1.81
N LEU A 342 -15.61 -16.92 -1.13
CA LEU A 342 -14.40 -17.65 -1.50
C LEU A 342 -14.56 -18.48 -2.78
N ALA A 343 -15.77 -18.87 -3.13
CA ALA A 343 -16.09 -19.57 -4.37
C ALA A 343 -16.13 -18.62 -5.58
N ALA A 344 -16.55 -17.37 -5.38
CA ALA A 344 -16.67 -16.35 -6.43
C ALA A 344 -15.36 -15.61 -6.72
N ALA A 345 -14.41 -15.61 -5.82
CA ALA A 345 -13.13 -14.89 -5.87
C ALA A 345 -12.00 -15.80 -6.32
#